data_55504b8bcde878903c96316a2d5aa962
#
_entry.id   55504b8bcde878903c96316a2d5aa962
#
_cell.length_a   1.000
_cell.length_b   1.000
_cell.length_c   1.000
_cell.angle_alpha   90.00
_cell.angle_beta   90.00
_cell.angle_gamma   90.00
#
_symmetry.space_group_name_H-M   'P 1'
#
loop_
_entity.id
_entity.type
_entity.pdbx_description
1 polymer ?
#
loop_
_entity_poly.entity_id
_entity_poly.type
_entity_poly.pdbx_seq_one_letter_code
_entity_poly.pdbx_strand_id
1 'polypeptide(L)'
;MSLAILWFIVLGLLWCGFLILEGFDFGVGMLHGFVGGNELERRVAINAIGPVWDGNEVWLVVAGAGMFAAFPDWYATMFSGMYLALAVVLIALIIRGVSFEFRAQLDRAGWHFLWSATLTVGSFLVPLLVGVAFGNLVRGLPIDARHEYTGSFFTLLNPYSLLAGLTVLLLCILHGATFLALKTKGVVRDRAEQVAAVMGPLAALFAIGFAIWTPLEAGHAVRAVVPAVAVVGVLGAIVANRARRNGWAFLATGLAMLATGATFFVFLYPHLMVSSTNAAYSLTVSNASSSSYTLKVMTVVTVIFFPLVLLYQGWTYHVFRRRIDVGDLSHGGGPSHSAPTSGAGPSGAPAGR
;
A
#
# COMPACT_ATOMS: atom_id res chain seq x y z
N MET A 1 -14.72 -16.75 -20.86
CA MET A 1 -13.46 -16.33 -20.23
C MET A 1 -12.86 -17.58 -19.58
N SER A 2 -11.59 -17.91 -19.85
CA SER A 2 -10.91 -19.04 -19.19
C SER A 2 -10.67 -18.74 -17.72
N LEU A 3 -10.59 -19.79 -16.88
CA LEU A 3 -10.28 -19.60 -15.44
C LEU A 3 -8.91 -18.95 -15.22
N ALA A 4 -7.93 -19.20 -16.09
CA ALA A 4 -6.63 -18.56 -16.02
C ALA A 4 -6.73 -17.04 -16.23
N ILE A 5 -7.52 -16.57 -17.21
CA ILE A 5 -7.77 -15.13 -17.40
C ILE A 5 -8.52 -14.53 -16.20
N LEU A 6 -9.51 -15.24 -15.65
CA LEU A 6 -10.21 -14.81 -14.43
C LEU A 6 -9.22 -14.59 -13.28
N TRP A 7 -8.31 -15.54 -13.05
CA TRP A 7 -7.33 -15.44 -11.98
C TRP A 7 -6.28 -14.36 -12.22
N PHE A 8 -5.89 -14.12 -13.47
CA PHE A 8 -5.06 -12.97 -13.79
C PHE A 8 -5.73 -11.63 -13.39
N ILE A 9 -7.03 -11.49 -13.70
CA ILE A 9 -7.81 -10.30 -13.31
C ILE A 9 -7.95 -10.21 -11.79
N VAL A 10 -8.26 -11.32 -11.11
CA VAL A 10 -8.37 -11.36 -9.65
C VAL A 10 -7.06 -10.93 -8.99
N LEU A 11 -5.91 -11.43 -9.47
CA LEU A 11 -4.60 -11.00 -8.97
C LEU A 11 -4.36 -9.51 -9.22
N GLY A 12 -4.72 -9.00 -10.39
CA GLY A 12 -4.66 -7.57 -10.67
C GLY A 12 -5.49 -6.75 -9.69
N LEU A 13 -6.69 -7.19 -9.35
CA LEU A 13 -7.56 -6.54 -8.36
C LEU A 13 -6.97 -6.61 -6.94
N LEU A 14 -6.36 -7.73 -6.55
CA LEU A 14 -5.72 -7.88 -5.25
C LEU A 14 -4.51 -6.93 -5.12
N TRP A 15 -3.67 -6.83 -6.13
CA TRP A 15 -2.55 -5.89 -6.15
C TRP A 15 -3.01 -4.42 -6.18
N CYS A 16 -4.07 -4.10 -6.92
CA CYS A 16 -4.69 -2.78 -6.88
C CYS A 16 -5.25 -2.47 -5.49
N GLY A 17 -5.90 -3.44 -4.85
CA GLY A 17 -6.39 -3.33 -3.48
C GLY A 17 -5.27 -3.06 -2.49
N PHE A 18 -4.16 -3.79 -2.59
CA PHE A 18 -2.96 -3.54 -1.81
C PHE A 18 -2.43 -2.11 -2.00
N LEU A 19 -2.26 -1.66 -3.24
CA LEU A 19 -1.76 -0.32 -3.51
C LEU A 19 -2.67 0.78 -2.96
N ILE A 20 -4.00 0.62 -3.04
CA ILE A 20 -4.96 1.60 -2.53
C ILE A 20 -4.96 1.61 -1.00
N LEU A 21 -5.07 0.44 -0.38
CA LEU A 21 -5.29 0.32 1.06
C LEU A 21 -3.98 0.55 1.84
N GLU A 22 -2.93 -0.15 1.46
CA GLU A 22 -1.62 -0.02 2.11
C GLU A 22 -0.86 1.24 1.64
N GLY A 23 -1.19 1.77 0.45
CA GLY A 23 -0.55 2.95 -0.10
C GLY A 23 -0.68 4.18 0.79
N PHE A 24 -1.83 4.44 1.39
CA PHE A 24 -1.95 5.56 2.33
C PHE A 24 -1.26 5.27 3.67
N ASP A 25 -1.17 4.01 4.11
CA ASP A 25 -0.45 3.61 5.32
C ASP A 25 1.06 3.84 5.17
N PHE A 26 1.64 3.48 4.01
CA PHE A 26 3.01 3.85 3.68
C PHE A 26 3.19 5.37 3.66
N GLY A 27 2.27 6.09 3.05
CA GLY A 27 2.30 7.56 3.02
C GLY A 27 2.31 8.16 4.42
N VAL A 28 1.43 7.71 5.30
CA VAL A 28 1.39 8.15 6.71
C VAL A 28 2.67 7.78 7.45
N GLY A 29 3.19 6.56 7.24
CA GLY A 29 4.45 6.10 7.83
C GLY A 29 5.64 6.99 7.44
N MET A 30 5.68 7.49 6.20
CA MET A 30 6.69 8.44 5.76
C MET A 30 6.46 9.86 6.30
N LEU A 31 5.20 10.27 6.47
CA LEU A 31 4.83 11.66 6.75
C LEU A 31 4.67 12.00 8.23
N HIS A 32 4.51 11.01 9.13
CA HIS A 32 4.21 11.28 10.54
C HIS A 32 5.22 12.22 11.23
N GLY A 33 6.50 12.15 10.83
CA GLY A 33 7.55 13.04 11.34
C GLY A 33 7.47 14.46 10.79
N PHE A 34 6.91 14.66 9.58
CA PHE A 34 6.77 15.96 8.93
C PHE A 34 5.50 16.69 9.35
N VAL A 35 4.39 15.95 9.53
CA VAL A 35 3.11 16.55 9.94
C VAL A 35 3.03 16.74 11.45
N GLY A 36 3.81 15.97 12.24
CA GLY A 36 3.88 16.05 13.69
C GLY A 36 5.08 16.87 14.18
N GLY A 37 4.86 18.12 14.65
CA GLY A 37 5.90 18.96 15.24
C GLY A 37 6.35 18.53 16.64
N ASN A 38 5.52 17.78 17.34
CA ASN A 38 5.79 17.20 18.66
C ASN A 38 5.33 15.74 18.73
N GLU A 39 5.63 15.07 19.83
CA GLU A 39 5.35 13.64 19.98
C GLU A 39 3.85 13.32 19.94
N LEU A 40 3.02 14.17 20.53
CA LEU A 40 1.58 13.96 20.55
C LEU A 40 0.95 14.08 19.14
N GLU A 41 1.39 15.04 18.36
CA GLU A 41 0.96 15.20 16.94
C GLU A 41 1.42 14.02 16.08
N ARG A 42 2.64 13.48 16.30
CA ARG A 42 3.13 12.26 15.61
C ARG A 42 2.27 11.06 15.97
N ARG A 43 1.88 10.91 17.23
CA ARG A 43 0.95 9.86 17.67
C ARG A 43 -0.42 10.00 17.03
N VAL A 44 -0.95 11.22 16.82
CA VAL A 44 -2.21 11.46 16.09
C VAL A 44 -2.08 10.90 14.66
N ALA A 45 -0.99 11.20 13.96
CA ALA A 45 -0.77 10.71 12.60
C ALA A 45 -0.68 9.18 12.55
N ILE A 46 0.09 8.55 13.43
CA ILE A 46 0.26 7.08 13.49
C ILE A 46 -1.06 6.40 13.88
N ASN A 47 -1.78 6.93 14.86
CA ASN A 47 -3.07 6.37 15.30
C ASN A 47 -4.17 6.50 14.23
N ALA A 48 -4.00 7.38 13.23
CA ALA A 48 -4.94 7.47 12.12
C ALA A 48 -5.00 6.18 11.29
N ILE A 49 -3.89 5.44 11.20
CA ILE A 49 -3.79 4.15 10.49
C ILE A 49 -3.79 2.95 11.45
N GLY A 50 -3.56 3.16 12.74
CA GLY A 50 -3.44 2.11 13.74
C GLY A 50 -4.50 1.00 13.68
N PRO A 51 -5.79 1.32 13.51
CA PRO A 51 -6.84 0.31 13.45
C PRO A 51 -6.92 -0.49 12.14
N VAL A 52 -6.22 -0.09 11.08
CA VAL A 52 -6.44 -0.62 9.73
C VAL A 52 -5.19 -1.16 9.02
N TRP A 53 -3.99 -0.70 9.42
CA TRP A 53 -2.74 -1.01 8.71
C TRP A 53 -2.47 -2.53 8.57
N ASP A 54 -2.69 -3.32 9.61
CA ASP A 54 -2.47 -4.77 9.60
C ASP A 54 -3.43 -5.47 8.61
N GLY A 55 -4.71 -5.09 8.64
CA GLY A 55 -5.70 -5.59 7.69
C GLY A 55 -5.43 -5.18 6.22
N ASN A 56 -4.79 -4.03 6.01
CA ASN A 56 -4.40 -3.57 4.68
C ASN A 56 -3.18 -4.33 4.16
N GLU A 57 -2.19 -4.60 5.02
CA GLU A 57 -0.98 -5.37 4.67
C GLU A 57 -1.30 -6.81 4.24
N VAL A 58 -2.38 -7.41 4.76
CA VAL A 58 -2.84 -8.77 4.37
C VAL A 58 -3.13 -8.87 2.86
N TRP A 59 -3.51 -7.79 2.18
CA TRP A 59 -3.75 -7.81 0.73
C TRP A 59 -2.50 -8.22 -0.06
N LEU A 60 -1.30 -7.81 0.39
CA LEU A 60 -0.04 -8.27 -0.21
C LEU A 60 0.16 -9.77 -0.04
N VAL A 61 -0.11 -10.29 1.16
CA VAL A 61 0.02 -11.72 1.46
C VAL A 61 -0.94 -12.54 0.60
N VAL A 62 -2.20 -12.10 0.49
CA VAL A 62 -3.22 -12.78 -0.34
C VAL A 62 -2.87 -12.70 -1.82
N ALA A 63 -2.34 -11.56 -2.31
CA ALA A 63 -1.89 -11.43 -3.70
C ALA A 63 -0.72 -12.38 -4.00
N GLY A 64 0.29 -12.46 -3.12
CA GLY A 64 1.42 -13.38 -3.27
C GLY A 64 1.02 -14.85 -3.20
N ALA A 65 0.16 -15.22 -2.25
CA ALA A 65 -0.39 -16.57 -2.14
C ALA A 65 -1.24 -16.95 -3.36
N GLY A 66 -2.04 -15.99 -3.86
CA GLY A 66 -2.82 -16.16 -5.07
C GLY A 66 -1.95 -16.35 -6.33
N MET A 67 -0.82 -15.63 -6.43
CA MET A 67 0.18 -15.85 -7.50
C MET A 67 0.76 -17.25 -7.43
N PHE A 68 1.20 -17.69 -6.24
CA PHE A 68 1.74 -19.04 -6.04
C PHE A 68 0.74 -20.13 -6.45
N ALA A 69 -0.52 -19.98 -6.08
CA ALA A 69 -1.52 -20.99 -6.32
C ALA A 69 -2.06 -20.99 -7.76
N ALA A 70 -2.25 -19.80 -8.38
CA ALA A 70 -2.81 -19.69 -9.73
C ALA A 70 -1.76 -19.79 -10.83
N PHE A 71 -0.54 -19.28 -10.60
CA PHE A 71 0.55 -19.19 -11.56
C PHE A 71 1.90 -19.51 -10.90
N PRO A 72 2.13 -20.79 -10.54
CA PRO A 72 3.31 -21.20 -9.76
C PRO A 72 4.63 -20.87 -10.45
N ASP A 73 4.72 -20.99 -11.77
CA ASP A 73 5.94 -20.67 -12.52
C ASP A 73 6.24 -19.16 -12.49
N TRP A 74 5.21 -18.30 -12.57
CA TRP A 74 5.39 -16.86 -12.38
C TRP A 74 5.91 -16.54 -10.99
N TYR A 75 5.28 -17.11 -9.95
CA TYR A 75 5.73 -16.93 -8.58
C TYR A 75 7.19 -17.38 -8.41
N ALA A 76 7.53 -18.59 -8.87
CA ALA A 76 8.87 -19.15 -8.73
C ALA A 76 9.94 -18.27 -9.42
N THR A 77 9.71 -17.89 -10.69
CA THR A 77 10.65 -17.07 -11.48
C THR A 77 10.81 -15.67 -10.89
N MET A 78 9.71 -15.03 -10.49
CA MET A 78 9.74 -13.68 -9.91
C MET A 78 10.45 -13.68 -8.54
N PHE A 79 10.11 -14.62 -7.65
CA PHE A 79 10.67 -14.67 -6.31
C PHE A 79 12.14 -15.13 -6.30
N SER A 80 12.54 -16.02 -7.19
CA SER A 80 13.96 -16.39 -7.34
C SER A 80 14.78 -15.27 -7.99
N GLY A 81 14.26 -14.66 -9.05
CA GLY A 81 14.98 -13.61 -9.80
C GLY A 81 15.09 -12.28 -9.05
N MET A 82 14.08 -11.93 -8.26
CA MET A 82 14.04 -10.71 -7.47
C MET A 82 14.26 -10.96 -5.96
N TYR A 83 14.84 -12.12 -5.58
CA TYR A 83 14.88 -12.56 -4.19
C TYR A 83 15.49 -11.52 -3.23
N LEU A 84 16.55 -10.84 -3.65
CA LEU A 84 17.20 -9.84 -2.81
C LEU A 84 16.29 -8.61 -2.59
N ALA A 85 15.64 -8.12 -3.64
CA ALA A 85 14.69 -7.01 -3.53
C ALA A 85 13.48 -7.40 -2.66
N LEU A 86 12.94 -8.60 -2.86
CA LEU A 86 11.82 -9.12 -2.07
C LEU A 86 12.20 -9.38 -0.61
N ALA A 87 13.44 -9.84 -0.35
CA ALA A 87 13.96 -9.97 1.02
C ALA A 87 14.04 -8.60 1.72
N VAL A 88 14.48 -7.55 1.02
CA VAL A 88 14.48 -6.18 1.55
C VAL A 88 13.05 -5.69 1.82
N VAL A 89 12.10 -5.96 0.91
CA VAL A 89 10.68 -5.66 1.14
C VAL A 89 10.15 -6.35 2.40
N LEU A 90 10.42 -7.64 2.56
CA LEU A 90 9.98 -8.41 3.72
C LEU A 90 10.57 -7.86 5.03
N ILE A 91 11.88 -7.59 5.06
CA ILE A 91 12.54 -7.00 6.23
C ILE A 91 11.95 -5.60 6.52
N ALA A 92 11.71 -4.79 5.49
CA ALA A 92 11.10 -3.46 5.63
C ALA A 92 9.69 -3.53 6.22
N LEU A 93 8.85 -4.50 5.81
CA LEU A 93 7.52 -4.74 6.37
C LEU A 93 7.61 -5.20 7.83
N ILE A 94 8.51 -6.13 8.16
CA ILE A 94 8.71 -6.62 9.54
C ILE A 94 9.10 -5.48 10.47
N ILE A 95 10.15 -4.70 10.14
CA ILE A 95 10.60 -3.60 11.01
C ILE A 95 9.56 -2.48 11.11
N ARG A 96 8.81 -2.23 10.03
CA ARG A 96 7.68 -1.29 10.02
C ARG A 96 6.56 -1.77 10.95
N GLY A 97 6.11 -3.01 10.82
CA GLY A 97 5.06 -3.60 11.65
C GLY A 97 5.42 -3.57 13.14
N VAL A 98 6.65 -3.99 13.47
CA VAL A 98 7.18 -3.94 14.86
C VAL A 98 7.21 -2.49 15.39
N SER A 99 7.45 -1.49 14.53
CA SER A 99 7.54 -0.09 14.95
C SER A 99 6.24 0.45 15.55
N PHE A 100 5.08 -0.01 15.11
CA PHE A 100 3.78 0.44 15.65
C PHE A 100 3.64 0.10 17.12
N GLU A 101 4.06 -1.11 17.52
CA GLU A 101 3.95 -1.59 18.89
C GLU A 101 5.09 -1.11 19.78
N PHE A 102 6.34 -1.19 19.27
CA PHE A 102 7.52 -0.93 20.10
C PHE A 102 7.76 0.55 20.35
N ARG A 103 7.31 1.43 19.45
CA ARG A 103 7.49 2.88 19.61
C ARG A 103 6.89 3.43 20.90
N ALA A 104 5.79 2.85 21.37
CA ALA A 104 5.09 3.26 22.58
C ALA A 104 5.63 2.63 23.88
N GLN A 105 6.57 1.69 23.82
CA GLN A 105 7.03 0.91 24.98
C GLN A 105 7.90 1.73 25.95
N LEU A 106 8.70 2.66 25.45
CA LEU A 106 9.59 3.47 26.27
C LEU A 106 9.43 4.96 25.94
N ASP A 107 9.24 5.77 26.98
CA ASP A 107 9.20 7.24 26.86
C ASP A 107 10.61 7.83 26.90
N ARG A 108 11.39 7.59 25.82
CA ARG A 108 12.74 8.11 25.64
C ARG A 108 12.89 8.66 24.21
N ALA A 109 13.46 9.86 24.08
CA ALA A 109 13.62 10.52 22.77
C ALA A 109 14.38 9.66 21.75
N GLY A 110 15.46 8.99 22.13
CA GLY A 110 16.22 8.09 21.26
C GLY A 110 15.43 6.87 20.82
N TRP A 111 14.54 6.33 21.67
CA TRP A 111 13.66 5.22 21.35
C TRP A 111 12.58 5.63 20.35
N HIS A 112 11.92 6.75 20.60
CA HIS A 112 10.96 7.31 19.65
C HIS A 112 11.58 7.64 18.30
N PHE A 113 12.80 8.19 18.29
CA PHE A 113 13.54 8.45 17.05
C PHE A 113 13.84 7.16 16.27
N LEU A 114 14.37 6.14 16.93
CA LEU A 114 14.69 4.85 16.30
C LEU A 114 13.47 4.25 15.60
N TRP A 115 12.38 4.08 16.35
CA TRP A 115 11.16 3.45 15.81
C TRP A 115 10.41 4.34 14.81
N SER A 116 10.53 5.65 14.92
CA SER A 116 10.03 6.56 13.87
C SER A 116 10.86 6.45 12.58
N ALA A 117 12.18 6.35 12.69
CA ALA A 117 13.06 6.17 11.53
C ALA A 117 12.81 4.83 10.84
N THR A 118 12.68 3.73 11.60
CA THR A 118 12.37 2.41 11.04
C THR A 118 10.98 2.37 10.37
N LEU A 119 9.97 3.00 10.97
CA LEU A 119 8.66 3.18 10.36
C LEU A 119 8.74 3.95 9.03
N THR A 120 9.49 5.05 9.01
CA THR A 120 9.69 5.86 7.80
C THR A 120 10.43 5.09 6.71
N VAL A 121 11.56 4.46 7.06
CA VAL A 121 12.40 3.70 6.10
C VAL A 121 11.63 2.50 5.53
N GLY A 122 10.94 1.73 6.37
CA GLY A 122 10.11 0.61 5.91
C GLY A 122 9.00 1.08 4.97
N SER A 123 8.31 2.17 5.34
CA SER A 123 7.24 2.76 4.51
C SER A 123 7.74 3.38 3.20
N PHE A 124 9.01 3.75 3.11
CA PHE A 124 9.66 4.23 1.89
C PHE A 124 10.09 3.09 0.97
N LEU A 125 10.76 2.07 1.52
CA LEU A 125 11.37 0.98 0.72
C LEU A 125 10.31 0.11 0.04
N VAL A 126 9.22 -0.23 0.71
CA VAL A 126 8.22 -1.16 0.19
C VAL A 126 7.56 -0.63 -1.10
N PRO A 127 6.92 0.54 -1.12
CA PRO A 127 6.26 1.03 -2.34
C PRO A 127 7.26 1.31 -3.47
N LEU A 128 8.47 1.77 -3.16
CA LEU A 128 9.52 1.97 -4.14
C LEU A 128 9.88 0.65 -4.83
N LEU A 129 10.20 -0.39 -4.04
CA LEU A 129 10.66 -1.68 -4.58
C LEU A 129 9.53 -2.45 -5.27
N VAL A 130 8.30 -2.37 -4.77
CA VAL A 130 7.11 -2.94 -5.45
C VAL A 130 6.90 -2.28 -6.81
N GLY A 131 6.98 -0.95 -6.89
CA GLY A 131 6.88 -0.24 -8.15
C GLY A 131 8.02 -0.58 -9.13
N VAL A 132 9.26 -0.69 -8.63
CA VAL A 132 10.42 -1.15 -9.43
C VAL A 132 10.20 -2.58 -9.93
N ALA A 133 9.69 -3.49 -9.10
CA ALA A 133 9.42 -4.87 -9.50
C ALA A 133 8.39 -4.93 -10.64
N PHE A 134 7.24 -4.27 -10.49
CA PHE A 134 6.23 -4.21 -11.55
C PHE A 134 6.72 -3.49 -12.81
N GLY A 135 7.52 -2.44 -12.69
CA GLY A 135 8.17 -1.79 -13.83
C GLY A 135 9.05 -2.76 -14.62
N ASN A 136 9.82 -3.60 -13.93
CA ASN A 136 10.63 -4.64 -14.58
C ASN A 136 9.77 -5.70 -15.26
N LEU A 137 8.64 -6.11 -14.68
CA LEU A 137 7.73 -7.06 -15.32
C LEU A 137 7.20 -6.52 -16.65
N VAL A 138 6.82 -5.24 -16.68
CA VAL A 138 6.29 -4.59 -17.89
C VAL A 138 7.38 -4.41 -18.96
N ARG A 139 8.58 -3.98 -18.53
CA ARG A 139 9.71 -3.78 -19.44
C ARG A 139 10.24 -5.07 -20.04
N GLY A 140 10.20 -6.15 -19.26
CA GLY A 140 10.81 -7.42 -19.57
C GLY A 140 12.15 -7.65 -18.86
N LEU A 141 12.40 -8.91 -18.54
CA LEU A 141 13.53 -9.40 -17.75
C LEU A 141 14.34 -10.40 -18.55
N PRO A 142 15.67 -10.48 -18.36
CA PRO A 142 16.47 -11.51 -18.99
C PRO A 142 16.16 -12.87 -18.36
N ILE A 143 15.26 -13.63 -19.02
CA ILE A 143 14.81 -14.96 -18.61
C ILE A 143 15.29 -15.95 -19.67
N ASP A 144 15.87 -17.06 -19.23
CA ASP A 144 16.37 -18.13 -20.11
C ASP A 144 15.29 -19.18 -20.46
N ALA A 145 15.67 -20.21 -21.19
CA ALA A 145 14.79 -21.30 -21.61
C ALA A 145 14.23 -22.15 -20.45
N ARG A 146 14.79 -22.05 -19.25
CA ARG A 146 14.31 -22.72 -18.04
C ARG A 146 13.44 -21.82 -17.17
N HIS A 147 13.10 -20.64 -17.69
CA HIS A 147 12.42 -19.56 -17.00
C HIS A 147 13.19 -19.02 -15.77
N GLU A 148 14.53 -19.15 -15.78
CA GLU A 148 15.37 -18.60 -14.72
C GLU A 148 15.83 -17.18 -15.11
N TYR A 149 15.86 -16.30 -14.10
CA TYR A 149 16.39 -14.95 -14.25
C TYR A 149 17.91 -14.98 -14.33
N THR A 150 18.48 -14.46 -15.42
CA THR A 150 19.92 -14.47 -15.68
C THR A 150 20.60 -13.11 -15.45
N GLY A 151 19.84 -12.10 -15.05
CA GLY A 151 20.35 -10.77 -14.75
C GLY A 151 20.95 -10.67 -13.34
N SER A 152 21.49 -9.48 -13.01
CA SER A 152 21.94 -9.12 -11.67
C SER A 152 20.89 -8.26 -10.97
N PHE A 153 21.07 -8.05 -9.64
CA PHE A 153 20.26 -7.09 -8.87
C PHE A 153 20.24 -5.69 -9.51
N PHE A 154 21.40 -5.23 -10.00
CA PHE A 154 21.51 -3.90 -10.62
C PHE A 154 20.76 -3.79 -11.96
N THR A 155 20.52 -4.89 -12.67
CA THR A 155 19.69 -4.91 -13.88
C THR A 155 18.25 -4.47 -13.58
N LEU A 156 17.76 -4.73 -12.37
CA LEU A 156 16.44 -4.32 -11.92
C LEU A 156 16.31 -2.80 -11.71
N LEU A 157 17.43 -2.10 -11.47
CA LEU A 157 17.48 -0.66 -11.21
C LEU A 157 17.66 0.15 -12.51
N ASN A 158 16.92 -0.19 -13.56
CA ASN A 158 16.93 0.55 -14.81
C ASN A 158 16.05 1.81 -14.74
N PRO A 159 16.26 2.81 -15.63
CA PRO A 159 15.56 4.09 -15.57
C PRO A 159 14.04 4.01 -15.60
N TYR A 160 13.47 3.12 -16.42
CA TYR A 160 12.01 2.95 -16.50
C TYR A 160 11.44 2.35 -15.21
N SER A 161 12.07 1.30 -14.69
CA SER A 161 11.60 0.66 -13.44
C SER A 161 11.79 1.58 -12.24
N LEU A 162 12.85 2.40 -12.21
CA LEU A 162 13.01 3.45 -11.19
C LEU A 162 11.92 4.51 -11.30
N LEU A 163 11.55 4.93 -12.52
CA LEU A 163 10.42 5.85 -12.72
C LEU A 163 9.12 5.23 -12.19
N ALA A 164 8.84 3.96 -12.48
CA ALA A 164 7.68 3.25 -11.96
C ALA A 164 7.68 3.20 -10.42
N GLY A 165 8.82 2.87 -9.81
CA GLY A 165 8.99 2.84 -8.37
C GLY A 165 8.79 4.21 -7.71
N LEU A 166 9.39 5.26 -8.28
CA LEU A 166 9.23 6.63 -7.79
C LEU A 166 7.79 7.14 -7.97
N THR A 167 7.12 6.74 -9.06
CA THR A 167 5.69 7.06 -9.26
C THR A 167 4.84 6.45 -8.15
N VAL A 168 4.98 5.16 -7.88
CA VAL A 168 4.24 4.49 -6.79
C VAL A 168 4.54 5.13 -5.44
N LEU A 169 5.81 5.39 -5.14
CA LEU A 169 6.25 6.02 -3.90
C LEU A 169 5.61 7.40 -3.70
N LEU A 170 5.69 8.28 -4.70
CA LEU A 170 5.13 9.64 -4.62
C LEU A 170 3.61 9.63 -4.54
N LEU A 171 2.95 8.69 -5.23
CA LEU A 171 1.52 8.47 -5.08
C LEU A 171 1.17 8.01 -3.66
N CYS A 172 1.93 7.13 -3.04
CA CYS A 172 1.74 6.75 -1.64
C CYS A 172 1.88 7.95 -0.69
N ILE A 173 2.89 8.80 -0.89
CA ILE A 173 3.06 10.03 -0.10
C ILE A 173 1.84 10.95 -0.24
N LEU A 174 1.41 11.21 -1.47
CA LEU A 174 0.25 12.05 -1.74
C LEU A 174 -1.04 11.43 -1.17
N HIS A 175 -1.21 10.11 -1.32
CA HIS A 175 -2.38 9.39 -0.80
C HIS A 175 -2.44 9.41 0.73
N GLY A 176 -1.31 9.21 1.41
CA GLY A 176 -1.19 9.36 2.86
C GLY A 176 -1.43 10.78 3.35
N ALA A 177 -0.95 11.79 2.62
CA ALA A 177 -1.22 13.20 2.95
C ALA A 177 -2.71 13.52 2.86
N THR A 178 -3.39 13.09 1.78
CA THR A 178 -4.85 13.29 1.63
C THR A 178 -5.66 12.49 2.63
N PHE A 179 -5.20 11.29 3.01
CA PHE A 179 -5.79 10.49 4.09
C PHE A 179 -5.69 11.22 5.44
N LEU A 180 -4.51 11.70 5.82
CA LEU A 180 -4.32 12.46 7.06
C LEU A 180 -5.17 13.73 7.09
N ALA A 181 -5.24 14.47 5.97
CA ALA A 181 -6.12 15.64 5.86
C ALA A 181 -7.60 15.29 6.04
N LEU A 182 -8.04 14.10 5.59
CA LEU A 182 -9.39 13.59 5.79
C LEU A 182 -9.63 13.11 7.23
N LYS A 183 -8.65 12.42 7.83
CA LYS A 183 -8.79 11.63 9.06
C LYS A 183 -8.46 12.39 10.34
N THR A 184 -7.74 13.52 10.24
CA THR A 184 -7.31 14.31 11.39
C THR A 184 -7.97 15.69 11.46
N LYS A 185 -7.72 16.43 12.55
CA LYS A 185 -8.15 17.82 12.77
C LYS A 185 -6.96 18.70 13.17
N GLY A 186 -7.19 20.01 13.20
CA GLY A 186 -6.22 20.99 13.69
C GLY A 186 -4.91 21.00 12.90
N VAL A 187 -3.80 21.20 13.60
CA VAL A 187 -2.47 21.43 13.01
C VAL A 187 -1.98 20.27 12.15
N VAL A 188 -2.25 19.02 12.53
CA VAL A 188 -1.86 17.83 11.76
C VAL A 188 -2.56 17.81 10.41
N ARG A 189 -3.86 18.13 10.37
CA ARG A 189 -4.63 18.27 9.12
C ARG A 189 -4.05 19.36 8.23
N ASP A 190 -3.82 20.57 8.79
CA ASP A 190 -3.36 21.72 8.01
C ASP A 190 -1.98 21.46 7.39
N ARG A 191 -1.07 20.81 8.13
CA ARG A 191 0.23 20.38 7.60
C ARG A 191 0.10 19.26 6.56
N ALA A 192 -0.83 18.33 6.73
CA ALA A 192 -1.10 17.30 5.73
C ALA A 192 -1.62 17.90 4.41
N GLU A 193 -2.51 18.90 4.47
CA GLU A 193 -2.96 19.67 3.30
C GLU A 193 -1.80 20.40 2.62
N GLN A 194 -0.86 20.97 3.38
CA GLN A 194 0.35 21.62 2.85
C GLN A 194 1.28 20.61 2.16
N VAL A 195 1.51 19.45 2.78
CA VAL A 195 2.28 18.37 2.16
C VAL A 195 1.64 17.91 0.86
N ALA A 196 0.31 17.73 0.84
CA ALA A 196 -0.41 17.37 -0.38
C ALA A 196 -0.28 18.45 -1.47
N ALA A 197 -0.26 19.72 -1.08
CA ALA A 197 -0.07 20.83 -2.03
C ALA A 197 1.33 20.85 -2.67
N VAL A 198 2.38 20.44 -1.93
CA VAL A 198 3.76 20.37 -2.42
C VAL A 198 4.00 19.07 -3.20
N MET A 199 3.55 17.93 -2.66
CA MET A 199 3.78 16.61 -3.27
C MET A 199 2.89 16.36 -4.48
N GLY A 200 1.72 16.99 -4.57
CA GLY A 200 0.80 16.83 -5.70
C GLY A 200 1.43 17.14 -7.07
N PRO A 201 2.04 18.32 -7.28
CA PRO A 201 2.75 18.63 -8.53
C PRO A 201 3.91 17.67 -8.83
N LEU A 202 4.65 17.25 -7.82
CA LEU A 202 5.74 16.28 -7.99
C LEU A 202 5.20 14.89 -8.40
N ALA A 203 4.15 14.41 -7.74
CA ALA A 203 3.48 13.17 -8.11
C ALA A 203 2.88 13.24 -9.53
N ALA A 204 2.32 14.40 -9.92
CA ALA A 204 1.82 14.63 -11.28
C ALA A 204 2.95 14.52 -12.32
N LEU A 205 4.10 15.13 -12.06
CA LEU A 205 5.26 15.05 -12.97
C LEU A 205 5.68 13.60 -13.22
N PHE A 206 5.82 12.81 -12.16
CA PHE A 206 6.23 11.41 -12.27
C PHE A 206 5.12 10.54 -12.88
N ALA A 207 3.85 10.78 -12.53
CA ALA A 207 2.72 10.08 -13.13
C ALA A 207 2.59 10.37 -14.64
N ILE A 208 2.83 11.61 -15.08
CA ILE A 208 2.88 11.99 -16.50
C ILE A 208 4.05 11.27 -17.20
N GLY A 209 5.26 11.31 -16.61
CA GLY A 209 6.43 10.60 -17.14
C GLY A 209 6.16 9.10 -17.29
N PHE A 210 5.57 8.47 -16.29
CA PHE A 210 5.18 7.07 -16.31
C PHE A 210 4.09 6.80 -17.37
N ALA A 211 3.08 7.67 -17.47
CA ALA A 211 2.00 7.53 -18.45
C ALA A 211 2.48 7.66 -19.91
N ILE A 212 3.51 8.47 -20.16
CA ILE A 212 4.11 8.62 -21.48
C ILE A 212 5.05 7.45 -21.78
N TRP A 213 5.92 7.07 -20.85
CA TRP A 213 6.97 6.08 -21.10
C TRP A 213 6.43 4.64 -21.16
N THR A 214 5.44 4.27 -20.34
CA THR A 214 4.92 2.89 -20.30
C THR A 214 4.38 2.40 -21.64
N PRO A 215 3.54 3.14 -22.41
CA PRO A 215 3.11 2.72 -23.74
C PRO A 215 4.25 2.60 -24.73
N LEU A 216 5.29 3.42 -24.63
CA LEU A 216 6.48 3.38 -25.49
C LEU A 216 7.35 2.15 -25.19
N GLU A 217 7.56 1.85 -23.89
CA GLU A 217 8.35 0.70 -23.45
C GLU A 217 7.68 -0.63 -23.84
N ALA A 218 6.37 -0.74 -23.62
CA ALA A 218 5.62 -1.97 -23.86
C ALA A 218 5.06 -2.10 -25.30
N GLY A 219 5.21 -1.08 -26.15
CA GLY A 219 4.76 -1.14 -27.54
C GLY A 219 3.24 -1.14 -27.75
N HIS A 220 2.44 -0.68 -26.78
CA HIS A 220 0.98 -0.74 -26.79
C HIS A 220 0.31 0.63 -26.61
N ALA A 221 0.39 1.51 -27.61
CA ALA A 221 -0.12 2.89 -27.54
C ALA A 221 -1.62 2.98 -27.18
N VAL A 222 -2.46 2.06 -27.67
CA VAL A 222 -3.92 2.05 -27.38
C VAL A 222 -4.23 1.89 -25.88
N ARG A 223 -3.34 1.25 -25.13
CA ARG A 223 -3.49 1.05 -23.66
C ARG A 223 -3.14 2.29 -22.84
N ALA A 224 -2.64 3.36 -23.45
CA ALA A 224 -2.23 4.61 -22.78
C ALA A 224 -3.37 5.29 -22.02
N VAL A 225 -4.62 4.97 -22.34
CA VAL A 225 -5.78 5.48 -21.61
C VAL A 225 -5.74 5.14 -20.10
N VAL A 226 -5.20 3.96 -19.74
CA VAL A 226 -5.19 3.51 -18.34
C VAL A 226 -4.25 4.35 -17.47
N PRO A 227 -2.95 4.52 -17.80
CA PRO A 227 -2.09 5.41 -17.03
C PRO A 227 -2.51 6.89 -17.13
N ALA A 228 -3.18 7.33 -18.19
CA ALA A 228 -3.75 8.67 -18.27
C ALA A 228 -4.83 8.92 -17.20
N VAL A 229 -5.61 7.90 -16.82
CA VAL A 229 -6.56 7.99 -15.69
C VAL A 229 -5.83 8.24 -14.37
N ALA A 230 -4.64 7.67 -14.17
CA ALA A 230 -3.83 7.97 -12.98
C ALA A 230 -3.44 9.46 -12.93
N VAL A 231 -3.02 10.04 -14.06
CA VAL A 231 -2.71 11.46 -14.16
C VAL A 231 -3.93 12.32 -13.83
N VAL A 232 -5.10 11.99 -14.41
CA VAL A 232 -6.37 12.69 -14.11
C VAL A 232 -6.71 12.60 -12.62
N GLY A 233 -6.51 11.44 -11.99
CA GLY A 233 -6.68 11.26 -10.55
C GLY A 233 -5.79 12.18 -9.73
N VAL A 234 -4.49 12.27 -10.06
CA VAL A 234 -3.55 13.19 -9.36
C VAL A 234 -3.95 14.66 -9.55
N LEU A 235 -4.28 15.06 -10.77
CA LEU A 235 -4.72 16.44 -11.04
C LEU A 235 -6.03 16.77 -10.31
N GLY A 236 -6.97 15.83 -10.27
CA GLY A 236 -8.20 15.95 -9.49
C GLY A 236 -7.92 16.09 -7.98
N ALA A 237 -6.94 15.34 -7.46
CA ALA A 237 -6.53 15.46 -6.06
C ALA A 237 -5.92 16.84 -5.75
N ILE A 238 -5.09 17.39 -6.64
CA ILE A 238 -4.52 18.74 -6.50
C ILE A 238 -5.64 19.79 -6.44
N VAL A 239 -6.61 19.72 -7.35
CA VAL A 239 -7.75 20.65 -7.39
C VAL A 239 -8.61 20.52 -6.13
N ALA A 240 -8.94 19.29 -5.73
CA ALA A 240 -9.74 19.02 -4.54
C ALA A 240 -9.04 19.48 -3.24
N ASN A 241 -7.72 19.28 -3.15
CA ASN A 241 -6.92 19.73 -2.00
C ASN A 241 -6.90 21.27 -1.91
N ARG A 242 -6.71 21.98 -3.04
CA ARG A 242 -6.80 23.45 -3.09
C ARG A 242 -8.17 23.98 -2.68
N ALA A 243 -9.23 23.24 -3.03
CA ALA A 243 -10.60 23.55 -2.63
C ALA A 243 -10.94 23.08 -1.19
N ARG A 244 -9.96 22.53 -0.44
CA ARG A 244 -10.13 21.95 0.91
C ARG A 244 -11.20 20.86 0.99
N ARG A 245 -11.46 20.17 -0.12
CA ARG A 245 -12.41 19.05 -0.23
C ARG A 245 -11.69 17.73 0.00
N ASN A 246 -11.24 17.46 1.24
CA ASN A 246 -10.35 16.35 1.58
C ASN A 246 -10.89 14.98 1.20
N GLY A 247 -12.21 14.74 1.29
CA GLY A 247 -12.83 13.50 0.85
C GLY A 247 -12.65 13.25 -0.65
N TRP A 248 -12.86 14.27 -1.48
CA TRP A 248 -12.65 14.18 -2.93
C TRP A 248 -11.16 14.07 -3.29
N ALA A 249 -10.28 14.74 -2.53
CA ALA A 249 -8.84 14.59 -2.72
C ALA A 249 -8.39 13.15 -2.47
N PHE A 250 -8.87 12.52 -1.40
CA PHE A 250 -8.56 11.12 -1.08
C PHE A 250 -9.13 10.14 -2.11
N LEU A 251 -10.38 10.34 -2.57
CA LEU A 251 -10.95 9.51 -3.62
C LEU A 251 -10.18 9.64 -4.95
N ALA A 252 -9.76 10.85 -5.30
CA ALA A 252 -9.00 11.11 -6.52
C ALA A 252 -7.60 10.47 -6.48
N THR A 253 -6.91 10.51 -5.33
CA THR A 253 -5.65 9.78 -5.14
C THR A 253 -5.87 8.27 -5.14
N GLY A 254 -6.96 7.77 -4.57
CA GLY A 254 -7.35 6.35 -4.65
C GLY A 254 -7.57 5.90 -6.11
N LEU A 255 -8.22 6.73 -6.93
CA LEU A 255 -8.36 6.48 -8.38
C LEU A 255 -6.99 6.45 -9.07
N ALA A 256 -6.07 7.35 -8.70
CA ALA A 256 -4.72 7.36 -9.25
C ALA A 256 -3.95 6.07 -8.89
N MET A 257 -4.05 5.60 -7.64
CA MET A 257 -3.45 4.34 -7.19
C MET A 257 -4.03 3.14 -7.94
N LEU A 258 -5.37 3.07 -8.05
CA LEU A 258 -6.07 2.03 -8.82
C LEU A 258 -5.58 1.99 -10.28
N ALA A 259 -5.55 3.13 -10.94
CA ALA A 259 -5.16 3.23 -12.35
C ALA A 259 -3.67 2.88 -12.55
N THR A 260 -2.81 3.25 -11.59
CA THR A 260 -1.38 2.88 -11.63
C THR A 260 -1.21 1.36 -11.48
N GLY A 261 -1.88 0.74 -10.51
CA GLY A 261 -1.90 -0.72 -10.36
C GLY A 261 -2.46 -1.43 -11.59
N ALA A 262 -3.61 -0.97 -12.09
CA ALA A 262 -4.23 -1.50 -13.31
C ALA A 262 -3.32 -1.36 -14.54
N THR A 263 -2.52 -0.29 -14.63
CA THR A 263 -1.56 -0.10 -15.72
C THR A 263 -0.59 -1.27 -15.81
N PHE A 264 0.01 -1.71 -14.71
CA PHE A 264 0.93 -2.84 -14.73
C PHE A 264 0.28 -4.10 -15.32
N PHE A 265 -0.92 -4.45 -14.88
CA PHE A 265 -1.61 -5.66 -15.34
C PHE A 265 -2.14 -5.54 -16.78
N VAL A 266 -2.65 -4.38 -17.16
CA VAL A 266 -3.12 -4.14 -18.53
C VAL A 266 -1.96 -4.22 -19.52
N PHE A 267 -0.79 -3.69 -19.19
CA PHE A 267 0.36 -3.75 -20.08
C PHE A 267 1.05 -5.12 -20.08
N LEU A 268 0.98 -5.87 -18.99
CA LEU A 268 1.47 -7.25 -18.95
C LEU A 268 0.64 -8.21 -19.80
N TYR A 269 -0.69 -8.09 -19.81
CA TYR A 269 -1.55 -9.06 -20.50
C TYR A 269 -1.22 -9.20 -22.00
N PRO A 270 -1.06 -10.41 -22.55
CA PRO A 270 -1.35 -11.73 -21.98
C PRO A 270 -0.18 -12.39 -21.23
N HIS A 271 0.91 -11.68 -21.03
CA HIS A 271 2.08 -12.17 -20.31
C HIS A 271 1.89 -11.99 -18.79
N LEU A 272 2.60 -12.79 -18.03
CA LEU A 272 2.83 -12.67 -16.60
C LEU A 272 4.23 -12.10 -16.35
N MET A 273 5.17 -12.47 -17.22
CA MET A 273 6.56 -12.06 -17.15
C MET A 273 7.14 -12.09 -18.58
N VAL A 274 7.57 -10.95 -19.06
CA VAL A 274 8.13 -10.80 -20.40
C VAL A 274 9.62 -11.13 -20.37
N SER A 275 10.08 -12.02 -21.28
CA SER A 275 11.50 -12.26 -21.47
C SER A 275 12.08 -11.23 -22.44
N SER A 276 13.16 -10.55 -22.02
CA SER A 276 13.91 -9.62 -22.87
C SER A 276 14.95 -10.32 -23.75
N THR A 277 15.23 -11.62 -23.51
CA THR A 277 16.21 -12.41 -24.26
C THR A 277 15.58 -13.12 -25.46
N ASN A 278 14.42 -13.76 -25.26
CA ASN A 278 13.67 -14.45 -26.31
C ASN A 278 12.19 -14.47 -25.95
N ALA A 279 11.32 -14.03 -26.86
CA ALA A 279 9.88 -14.00 -26.64
C ALA A 279 9.28 -15.38 -26.28
N ALA A 280 9.87 -16.48 -26.77
CA ALA A 280 9.46 -17.84 -26.45
C ALA A 280 9.67 -18.23 -24.98
N TYR A 281 10.52 -17.53 -24.25
CA TYR A 281 10.79 -17.76 -22.82
C TYR A 281 9.89 -16.94 -21.90
N SER A 282 8.97 -16.16 -22.47
CA SER A 282 8.02 -15.38 -21.70
C SER A 282 6.99 -16.28 -21.02
N LEU A 283 6.69 -15.98 -19.74
CA LEU A 283 5.58 -16.59 -19.03
C LEU A 283 4.28 -15.87 -19.40
N THR A 284 3.27 -16.66 -19.74
CA THR A 284 1.96 -16.18 -20.17
C THR A 284 0.86 -16.76 -19.29
N VAL A 285 -0.32 -16.14 -19.33
CA VAL A 285 -1.52 -16.65 -18.66
C VAL A 285 -1.86 -18.08 -19.07
N SER A 286 -1.47 -18.51 -20.29
CA SER A 286 -1.78 -19.85 -20.80
C SER A 286 -0.73 -20.91 -20.45
N ASN A 287 0.58 -20.57 -20.42
CA ASN A 287 1.66 -21.55 -20.23
C ASN A 287 2.09 -21.72 -18.76
N ALA A 288 1.77 -20.76 -17.89
CA ALA A 288 2.19 -20.76 -16.48
C ALA A 288 1.02 -20.96 -15.50
N SER A 289 -0.20 -21.25 -15.97
CA SER A 289 -1.35 -21.45 -15.10
C SER A 289 -1.36 -22.84 -14.47
N SER A 290 -1.83 -22.88 -13.21
CA SER A 290 -2.15 -24.13 -12.52
C SER A 290 -3.23 -24.95 -13.26
N SER A 291 -3.41 -26.21 -12.83
CA SER A 291 -4.44 -27.10 -13.36
C SER A 291 -5.85 -26.50 -13.27
N SER A 292 -6.73 -26.86 -14.19
CA SER A 292 -8.14 -26.43 -14.16
C SER A 292 -8.85 -26.82 -12.86
N TYR A 293 -8.44 -27.92 -12.22
CA TYR A 293 -8.98 -28.33 -10.93
C TYR A 293 -8.59 -27.32 -9.83
N THR A 294 -7.31 -26.99 -9.71
CA THR A 294 -6.80 -26.00 -8.75
C THR A 294 -7.52 -24.67 -8.90
N LEU A 295 -7.60 -24.15 -10.13
CA LEU A 295 -8.26 -22.86 -10.40
C LEU A 295 -9.76 -22.89 -10.05
N LYS A 296 -10.46 -24.03 -10.26
CA LYS A 296 -11.87 -24.18 -9.85
C LYS A 296 -12.00 -24.14 -8.33
N VAL A 297 -11.20 -24.90 -7.59
CA VAL A 297 -11.22 -24.91 -6.12
C VAL A 297 -10.97 -23.50 -5.57
N MET A 298 -9.91 -22.85 -6.05
CA MET A 298 -9.60 -21.47 -5.68
C MET A 298 -10.78 -20.53 -5.96
N THR A 299 -11.43 -20.66 -7.10
CA THR A 299 -12.57 -19.82 -7.48
C THR A 299 -13.74 -19.99 -6.50
N VAL A 300 -14.08 -21.23 -6.14
CA VAL A 300 -15.15 -21.52 -5.18
C VAL A 300 -14.83 -20.90 -3.82
N VAL A 301 -13.60 -21.09 -3.31
CA VAL A 301 -13.15 -20.51 -2.04
C VAL A 301 -13.22 -18.98 -2.09
N THR A 302 -12.72 -18.38 -3.17
CA THR A 302 -12.73 -16.91 -3.33
C THR A 302 -14.15 -16.35 -3.38
N VAL A 303 -15.06 -16.97 -4.12
CA VAL A 303 -16.46 -16.51 -4.21
C VAL A 303 -17.16 -16.56 -2.84
N ILE A 304 -16.81 -17.52 -1.98
CA ILE A 304 -17.40 -17.63 -0.63
C ILE A 304 -16.77 -16.62 0.33
N PHE A 305 -15.45 -16.57 0.40
CA PHE A 305 -14.75 -15.83 1.46
C PHE A 305 -14.47 -14.37 1.11
N PHE A 306 -14.22 -14.04 -0.15
CA PHE A 306 -13.86 -12.67 -0.54
C PHE A 306 -14.96 -11.64 -0.21
N PRO A 307 -16.26 -11.89 -0.44
CA PRO A 307 -17.32 -11.00 0.00
C PRO A 307 -17.33 -10.78 1.52
N LEU A 308 -17.06 -11.83 2.31
CA LEU A 308 -17.00 -11.72 3.77
C LEU A 308 -15.84 -10.83 4.22
N VAL A 309 -14.67 -10.95 3.56
CA VAL A 309 -13.50 -10.09 3.81
C VAL A 309 -13.85 -8.64 3.48
N LEU A 310 -14.48 -8.36 2.35
CA LEU A 310 -14.89 -7.00 1.96
C LEU A 310 -15.89 -6.39 2.94
N LEU A 311 -16.87 -7.18 3.41
CA LEU A 311 -17.83 -6.74 4.43
C LEU A 311 -17.14 -6.41 5.75
N TYR A 312 -16.24 -7.28 6.21
CA TYR A 312 -15.47 -7.06 7.43
C TYR A 312 -14.58 -5.81 7.32
N GLN A 313 -13.86 -5.67 6.20
CA GLN A 313 -13.02 -4.50 5.96
C GLN A 313 -13.86 -3.21 5.93
N GLY A 314 -14.97 -3.20 5.19
CA GLY A 314 -15.90 -2.07 5.15
C GLY A 314 -16.47 -1.72 6.52
N TRP A 315 -16.80 -2.72 7.33
CA TRP A 315 -17.23 -2.53 8.71
C TRP A 315 -16.14 -1.91 9.58
N THR A 316 -14.91 -2.39 9.49
CA THR A 316 -13.75 -1.83 10.21
C THR A 316 -13.57 -0.35 9.88
N TYR A 317 -13.55 0.01 8.59
CA TYR A 317 -13.47 1.42 8.18
C TYR A 317 -14.65 2.26 8.67
N HIS A 318 -15.86 1.70 8.72
CA HIS A 318 -17.03 2.38 9.24
C HIS A 318 -16.92 2.65 10.74
N VAL A 319 -16.50 1.66 11.53
CA VAL A 319 -16.31 1.78 12.99
C VAL A 319 -15.27 2.86 13.31
N PHE A 320 -14.14 2.83 12.62
CA PHE A 320 -13.02 3.75 12.87
C PHE A 320 -13.06 5.04 12.02
N ARG A 321 -14.21 5.43 11.45
CA ARG A 321 -14.34 6.61 10.59
C ARG A 321 -14.16 7.97 11.27
N ARG A 322 -14.18 8.03 12.60
CA ARG A 322 -14.04 9.28 13.36
C ARG A 322 -12.71 9.95 13.07
N ARG A 323 -12.75 11.30 12.98
CA ARG A 323 -11.54 12.12 12.88
C ARG A 323 -10.86 12.21 14.24
N ILE A 324 -9.54 12.12 14.24
CA ILE A 324 -8.70 12.13 15.45
C ILE A 324 -8.12 13.53 15.64
N ASP A 325 -8.09 13.98 16.90
CA ASP A 325 -7.49 15.25 17.32
C ASP A 325 -6.43 15.02 18.41
N VAL A 326 -5.58 16.00 18.61
CA VAL A 326 -4.61 16.05 19.74
C VAL A 326 -5.34 15.95 21.09
N GLY A 327 -6.51 16.60 21.21
CA GLY A 327 -7.34 16.55 22.41
C GLY A 327 -7.81 15.13 22.76
N ASP A 328 -8.09 14.29 21.78
CA ASP A 328 -8.55 12.91 22.01
C ASP A 328 -7.47 12.04 22.67
N LEU A 329 -6.18 12.35 22.45
CA LEU A 329 -5.05 11.62 23.04
C LEU A 329 -4.57 12.19 24.37
N SER A 330 -4.81 13.48 24.64
CA SER A 330 -4.42 14.11 25.90
C SER A 330 -5.35 13.75 27.06
N HIS A 331 -6.61 13.36 26.79
CA HIS A 331 -7.61 12.96 27.79
C HIS A 331 -7.74 11.43 27.94
N GLY A 332 -7.17 10.64 27.02
CA GLY A 332 -7.15 9.19 27.04
C GLY A 332 -5.77 8.66 27.40
N GLY A 333 -5.38 8.69 28.65
CA GLY A 333 -4.46 7.68 29.17
C GLY A 333 -5.07 6.32 28.80
N GLY A 334 -4.28 5.37 28.28
CA GLY A 334 -4.63 4.11 27.62
C GLY A 334 -5.91 3.37 28.05
N PRO A 335 -6.31 2.26 27.47
CA PRO A 335 -7.58 1.62 27.76
C PRO A 335 -7.72 1.51 29.28
N SER A 336 -8.65 2.32 29.82
CA SER A 336 -8.97 2.27 31.23
C SER A 336 -9.60 0.90 31.51
N HIS A 337 -8.80 -0.05 31.95
CA HIS A 337 -9.28 -1.12 32.78
C HIS A 337 -9.74 -0.45 34.09
N SER A 338 -10.87 0.22 34.08
CA SER A 338 -11.62 0.52 35.30
C SER A 338 -12.11 -0.83 35.81
N ALA A 339 -11.30 -1.42 36.71
CA ALA A 339 -11.81 -2.43 37.60
C ALA A 339 -13.04 -1.86 38.31
N PRO A 340 -14.14 -2.61 38.44
CA PRO A 340 -15.30 -2.13 39.20
C PRO A 340 -14.82 -1.86 40.64
N THR A 341 -14.92 -0.60 41.07
CA THR A 341 -14.74 -0.23 42.45
C THR A 341 -15.78 -0.98 43.27
N SER A 342 -15.34 -1.99 43.98
CA SER A 342 -16.12 -2.69 45.01
C SER A 342 -16.63 -1.66 46.00
N GLY A 343 -17.97 -1.62 46.13
CA GLY A 343 -18.66 -0.65 46.97
C GLY A 343 -18.12 -0.57 48.39
N ALA A 344 -17.81 0.64 48.78
CA ALA A 344 -17.66 1.00 50.20
C ALA A 344 -19.03 0.91 50.83
N GLY A 345 -19.20 -0.02 51.74
CA GLY A 345 -20.36 -0.12 52.61
C GLY A 345 -20.45 1.11 53.54
N PRO A 346 -21.65 1.45 54.02
CA PRO A 346 -21.86 2.61 54.88
C PRO A 346 -21.24 2.39 56.27
N SER A 347 -20.31 3.25 56.66
CA SER A 347 -19.77 3.32 58.01
C SER A 347 -20.86 3.81 58.97
N GLY A 348 -21.16 2.97 59.96
CA GLY A 348 -22.10 3.25 61.04
C GLY A 348 -21.72 4.47 61.87
N ALA A 349 -22.76 5.10 62.41
CA ALA A 349 -22.73 6.24 63.22
C ALA A 349 -22.06 6.01 64.63
N PRO A 350 -21.53 7.04 65.31
CA PRO A 350 -20.94 6.89 66.60
C PRO A 350 -22.05 6.93 67.68
N ALA A 351 -22.07 5.94 68.61
CA ALA A 351 -22.82 5.98 69.84
C ALA A 351 -21.98 6.71 70.87
N GLY A 352 -22.58 7.68 71.53
CA GLY A 352 -22.00 8.45 72.57
C GLY A 352 -21.76 7.71 73.88
N ARG A 353 -20.77 8.11 74.58
CA ARG A 353 -20.71 8.60 75.99
C ARG A 353 -19.27 9.00 76.24
#